data_f299ea8d220a95da924a3afba78c9c56
#
_entry.id   f299ea8d220a95da924a3afba78c9c56
#
_cell.length_a   1.000
_cell.length_b   1.000
_cell.length_c   1.000
_cell.angle_alpha   90.00
_cell.angle_beta   90.00
_cell.angle_gamma   90.00
#
_symmetry.space_group_name_H-M   'P 1'
#
loop_
_entity.id
_entity.type
_entity.pdbx_description
1 polymer ?
#
loop_
_entity_poly.entity_id
_entity_poly.type
_entity_poly.pdbx_seq_one_letter_code
_entity_poly.pdbx_strand_id
1 'polypeptide(L)'
;MSLLHLDSSANRSDESVSRQLTALFASTWRAVHGPAGFRYRYRDLAADPVPPLDTAYCSLGRRVEREGLVPPAGVGDLIESLAEEREWGLTRPLITELLEADTVLIGAPMYNYSVSAALKAWIDRISFPGAFTAPGTGDNVLRDTKLVVISTRGGAYATGTPQEACDFQIPYLRAYFDRQGVAADNMRFISAEMTMADLVPHLASFRPSAASSLAAARAEVTALASIQPPRPVESPQPVQPVQPAVRATP
;
A
#
# COMPACT_ATOMS: atom_id res chain seq x y z
N MET A 1 -13.57 4.49 -5.84
CA MET A 1 -12.21 3.92 -5.78
C MET A 1 -11.30 4.83 -4.98
N SER A 2 -10.39 4.24 -4.19
CA SER A 2 -9.46 4.96 -3.34
C SER A 2 -8.03 4.48 -3.56
N LEU A 3 -7.07 5.41 -3.58
CA LEU A 3 -5.64 5.14 -3.69
C LEU A 3 -4.94 5.76 -2.49
N LEU A 4 -4.32 4.91 -1.66
CA LEU A 4 -3.32 5.32 -0.68
C LEU A 4 -1.95 5.23 -1.32
N HIS A 5 -1.26 6.36 -1.44
CA HIS A 5 0.07 6.47 -2.03
C HIS A 5 1.09 6.83 -0.95
N LEU A 6 2.06 5.95 -0.74
CA LEU A 6 3.13 6.10 0.25
C LEU A 6 4.48 6.22 -0.47
N ASP A 7 5.19 7.32 -0.24
CA ASP A 7 6.59 7.45 -0.63
C ASP A 7 7.50 7.36 0.59
N SER A 8 8.54 6.53 0.51
CA SER A 8 9.46 6.27 1.62
C SER A 8 10.92 6.61 1.33
N SER A 9 11.18 7.23 0.16
CA SER A 9 12.53 7.67 -0.22
C SER A 9 12.95 8.91 0.56
N ALA A 10 14.16 8.89 1.11
CA ALA A 10 14.77 10.07 1.73
C ALA A 10 15.21 11.11 0.69
N ASN A 11 15.39 10.71 -0.58
CA ASN A 11 15.77 11.61 -1.66
C ASN A 11 14.56 12.42 -2.15
N ARG A 12 14.83 13.59 -2.74
CA ARG A 12 13.82 14.44 -3.36
C ARG A 12 13.20 13.80 -4.60
N SER A 13 12.07 14.32 -5.05
CA SER A 13 11.29 13.74 -6.15
C SER A 13 12.05 13.70 -7.48
N ASP A 14 12.90 14.68 -7.75
CA ASP A 14 13.74 14.79 -8.96
C ASP A 14 14.94 13.84 -8.96
N GLU A 15 15.41 13.45 -7.77
CA GLU A 15 16.53 12.53 -7.59
C GLU A 15 16.10 11.09 -7.29
N SER A 16 14.83 10.88 -6.93
CA SER A 16 14.32 9.58 -6.49
C SER A 16 13.58 8.85 -7.60
N VAL A 17 14.15 7.78 -8.11
CA VAL A 17 13.51 6.92 -9.12
C VAL A 17 12.19 6.33 -8.60
N SER A 18 12.11 5.92 -7.33
CA SER A 18 10.86 5.39 -6.77
C SER A 18 9.75 6.43 -6.78
N ARG A 19 10.02 7.69 -6.38
CA ARG A 19 9.04 8.78 -6.42
C ARG A 19 8.61 9.13 -7.84
N GLN A 20 9.52 9.10 -8.81
CA GLN A 20 9.18 9.32 -10.23
C GLN A 20 8.22 8.23 -10.75
N LEU A 21 8.46 6.98 -10.40
CA LEU A 21 7.62 5.85 -10.82
C LEU A 21 6.26 5.84 -10.10
N THR A 22 6.21 6.15 -8.81
CA THR A 22 4.93 6.27 -8.08
C THR A 22 4.11 7.46 -8.58
N ALA A 23 4.75 8.59 -8.90
CA ALA A 23 4.08 9.74 -9.50
C ALA A 23 3.51 9.41 -10.89
N LEU A 24 4.25 8.64 -11.71
CA LEU A 24 3.77 8.13 -13.00
C LEU A 24 2.54 7.24 -12.81
N PHE A 25 2.58 6.29 -11.86
CA PHE A 25 1.43 5.47 -11.52
C PHE A 25 0.22 6.33 -11.13
N ALA A 26 0.39 7.21 -10.16
CA ALA A 26 -0.69 8.04 -9.62
C ALA A 26 -1.30 8.98 -10.67
N SER A 27 -0.48 9.56 -11.58
CA SER A 27 -0.98 10.43 -12.66
C SER A 27 -1.75 9.63 -13.71
N THR A 28 -1.24 8.48 -14.15
CA THR A 28 -1.90 7.58 -15.10
C THR A 28 -3.22 7.08 -14.51
N TRP A 29 -3.20 6.66 -13.26
CA TRP A 29 -4.37 6.14 -12.56
C TRP A 29 -5.48 7.19 -12.44
N ARG A 30 -5.13 8.46 -12.10
CA ARG A 30 -6.10 9.57 -12.09
C ARG A 30 -6.69 9.85 -13.47
N ALA A 31 -5.87 9.78 -14.52
CA ALA A 31 -6.35 10.01 -15.88
C ALA A 31 -7.37 8.95 -16.33
N VAL A 32 -7.18 7.68 -15.89
CA VAL A 32 -8.04 6.55 -16.26
C VAL A 32 -9.34 6.52 -15.45
N HIS A 33 -9.24 6.80 -14.14
CA HIS A 33 -10.38 6.66 -13.23
C HIS A 33 -11.22 7.93 -13.07
N GLY A 34 -10.76 9.06 -13.62
CA GLY A 34 -11.48 10.34 -13.65
C GLY A 34 -11.63 11.02 -12.27
N PRO A 35 -12.13 12.28 -12.26
CA PRO A 35 -12.29 13.04 -11.00
C PRO A 35 -13.52 12.64 -10.17
N ALA A 36 -14.52 11.97 -10.74
CA ALA A 36 -15.78 11.66 -10.07
C ALA A 36 -15.66 10.37 -9.23
N GLY A 37 -15.72 10.54 -7.90
CA GLY A 37 -15.71 9.42 -6.94
C GLY A 37 -14.34 8.87 -6.59
N PHE A 38 -13.27 9.56 -6.97
CA PHE A 38 -11.90 9.20 -6.68
C PHE A 38 -11.41 9.82 -5.37
N ARG A 39 -10.96 8.99 -4.42
CA ARG A 39 -10.27 9.43 -3.21
C ARG A 39 -8.78 9.12 -3.35
N TYR A 40 -7.95 10.15 -3.29
CA TYR A 40 -6.50 10.04 -3.31
C TYR A 40 -5.92 10.57 -2.01
N ARG A 41 -5.14 9.73 -1.34
CA ARG A 41 -4.42 10.10 -0.13
C ARG A 41 -2.94 9.85 -0.36
N TYR A 42 -2.14 10.86 -0.11
CA TYR A 42 -0.69 10.82 -0.25
C TYR A 42 -0.02 11.00 1.11
N ARG A 43 0.99 10.17 1.37
CA ARG A 43 1.90 10.32 2.49
C ARG A 43 3.34 10.27 2.03
N ASP A 44 4.12 11.28 2.39
CA ASP A 44 5.57 11.28 2.29
C ASP A 44 6.16 10.89 3.65
N LEU A 45 6.51 9.61 3.80
CA LEU A 45 7.03 9.06 5.05
C LEU A 45 8.42 9.60 5.42
N ALA A 46 9.11 10.27 4.49
CA ALA A 46 10.39 10.93 4.77
C ALA A 46 10.22 12.39 5.19
N ALA A 47 9.21 13.09 4.63
CA ALA A 47 8.91 14.48 4.98
C ALA A 47 8.07 14.60 6.25
N ASP A 48 7.14 13.65 6.47
CA ASP A 48 6.32 13.52 7.68
C ASP A 48 6.53 12.13 8.32
N PRO A 49 7.64 11.94 9.05
CA PRO A 49 8.03 10.64 9.56
C PRO A 49 7.05 10.11 10.61
N VAL A 50 6.66 8.86 10.44
CA VAL A 50 5.92 8.13 11.47
C VAL A 50 6.85 7.83 12.64
N PRO A 51 6.52 8.24 13.88
CA PRO A 51 7.37 7.97 15.03
C PRO A 51 7.54 6.47 15.28
N PRO A 52 8.73 6.01 15.70
CA PRO A 52 8.94 4.63 16.16
C PRO A 52 8.00 4.27 17.31
N LEU A 53 7.76 2.98 17.50
CA LEU A 53 6.98 2.47 18.62
C LEU A 53 7.66 2.76 19.95
N ASP A 54 6.85 3.06 20.96
CA ASP A 54 7.30 3.24 22.34
C ASP A 54 6.66 2.23 23.32
N THR A 55 6.97 2.38 24.60
CA THR A 55 6.45 1.51 25.64
C THR A 55 4.93 1.60 25.79
N ALA A 56 4.34 2.79 25.59
CA ALA A 56 2.90 2.99 25.72
C ALA A 56 2.13 2.29 24.59
N TYR A 57 2.63 2.39 23.35
CA TYR A 57 2.10 1.60 22.23
C TYR A 57 2.10 0.11 22.54
N CYS A 58 3.24 -0.44 23.03
CA CYS A 58 3.37 -1.85 23.35
C CYS A 58 2.46 -2.28 24.52
N SER A 59 2.25 -1.40 25.51
CA SER A 59 1.40 -1.69 26.67
C SER A 59 -0.06 -1.78 26.27
N LEU A 60 -0.54 -0.81 25.46
CA LEU A 60 -1.89 -0.83 24.92
C LEU A 60 -2.10 -2.05 24.00
N GLY A 61 -1.16 -2.33 23.10
CA GLY A 61 -1.24 -3.49 22.21
C GLY A 61 -1.38 -4.81 22.95
N ARG A 62 -0.56 -5.03 23.99
CA ARG A 62 -0.67 -6.25 24.84
C ARG A 62 -1.99 -6.34 25.60
N ARG A 63 -2.59 -5.20 25.97
CA ARG A 63 -3.92 -5.19 26.60
C ARG A 63 -4.98 -5.60 25.61
N VAL A 64 -4.95 -5.05 24.39
CA VAL A 64 -5.84 -5.44 23.30
C VAL A 64 -5.73 -6.94 22.97
N GLU A 65 -4.51 -7.48 22.93
CA GLU A 65 -4.30 -8.92 22.70
C GLU A 65 -4.94 -9.81 23.78
N ARG A 66 -4.95 -9.38 25.05
CA ARG A 66 -5.58 -10.13 26.15
C ARG A 66 -7.11 -10.12 26.05
N GLU A 67 -7.70 -9.05 25.52
CA GLU A 67 -9.15 -8.96 25.28
C GLU A 67 -9.60 -9.73 24.03
N GLY A 68 -8.66 -10.24 23.23
CA GLY A 68 -8.95 -10.99 22.01
C GLY A 68 -9.05 -10.09 20.77
N LEU A 69 -10.05 -10.36 19.91
CA LEU A 69 -10.24 -9.61 18.66
C LEU A 69 -10.99 -8.29 18.92
N VAL A 70 -10.26 -7.25 19.29
CA VAL A 70 -10.81 -5.90 19.47
C VAL A 70 -10.61 -5.10 18.17
N PRO A 71 -11.68 -4.66 17.52
CA PRO A 71 -11.58 -3.84 16.32
C PRO A 71 -11.01 -2.45 16.67
N PRO A 72 -10.42 -1.71 15.70
CA PRO A 72 -9.85 -0.39 15.94
C PRO A 72 -10.81 0.61 16.61
N ALA A 73 -12.11 0.49 16.37
CA ALA A 73 -13.13 1.34 16.99
C ALA A 73 -13.26 1.12 18.51
N GLY A 74 -12.98 -0.09 19.01
CA GLY A 74 -13.09 -0.43 20.43
C GLY A 74 -11.81 -0.22 21.23
N VAL A 75 -10.67 0.06 20.58
CA VAL A 75 -9.38 0.21 21.28
C VAL A 75 -9.39 1.40 22.23
N GLY A 76 -10.17 2.45 21.93
CA GLY A 76 -10.30 3.64 22.77
C GLY A 76 -10.76 3.33 24.20
N ASP A 77 -11.62 2.33 24.37
CA ASP A 77 -12.16 1.94 25.67
C ASP A 77 -11.13 1.22 26.57
N LEU A 78 -10.00 0.80 25.96
CA LEU A 78 -8.91 0.12 26.64
C LEU A 78 -7.73 1.04 27.00
N ILE A 79 -7.80 2.34 26.71
CA ILE A 79 -6.76 3.31 27.01
C ILE A 79 -6.78 3.63 28.53
N GLU A 80 -5.63 3.50 29.19
CA GLU A 80 -5.48 3.74 30.63
C GLU A 80 -4.60 4.96 30.96
N SER A 81 -3.93 5.55 29.95
CA SER A 81 -3.03 6.69 30.16
C SER A 81 -3.01 7.67 28.99
N LEU A 82 -2.63 8.93 29.27
CA LEU A 82 -2.43 9.95 28.23
C LEU A 82 -1.32 9.56 27.22
N ALA A 83 -0.33 8.79 27.65
CA ALA A 83 0.71 8.28 26.76
C ALA A 83 0.13 7.28 25.74
N GLU A 84 -0.72 6.37 26.18
CA GLU A 84 -1.42 5.42 25.32
C GLU A 84 -2.42 6.13 24.40
N GLU A 85 -3.12 7.12 24.89
CA GLU A 85 -4.03 7.95 24.08
C GLU A 85 -3.29 8.63 22.94
N ARG A 86 -2.12 9.22 23.22
CA ARG A 86 -1.25 9.82 22.22
C ARG A 86 -0.79 8.78 21.18
N GLU A 87 -0.32 7.62 21.62
CA GLU A 87 0.15 6.57 20.72
C GLU A 87 -0.97 6.01 19.84
N TRP A 88 -2.17 5.84 20.39
CA TRP A 88 -3.34 5.44 19.62
C TRP A 88 -3.77 6.54 18.63
N GLY A 89 -3.69 7.80 19.04
CA GLY A 89 -3.93 8.95 18.18
C GLY A 89 -3.00 9.02 16.96
N LEU A 90 -1.74 8.58 17.09
CA LEU A 90 -0.79 8.44 15.98
C LEU A 90 -1.03 7.20 15.12
N THR A 91 -1.56 6.14 15.70
CA THR A 91 -1.71 4.81 15.07
C THR A 91 -3.02 4.67 14.29
N ARG A 92 -4.15 5.03 14.92
CA ARG A 92 -5.49 4.86 14.34
C ARG A 92 -5.67 5.48 12.96
N PRO A 93 -5.20 6.71 12.68
CA PRO A 93 -5.35 7.29 11.35
C PRO A 93 -4.64 6.48 10.25
N LEU A 94 -3.47 5.91 10.53
CA LEU A 94 -2.70 5.12 9.56
C LEU A 94 -3.42 3.81 9.22
N ILE A 95 -3.99 3.15 10.25
CA ILE A 95 -4.81 1.94 10.07
C ILE A 95 -6.06 2.27 9.26
N THR A 96 -6.76 3.37 9.60
CA THR A 96 -7.98 3.79 8.90
C THR A 96 -7.71 4.08 7.42
N GLU A 97 -6.61 4.76 7.11
CA GLU A 97 -6.21 5.05 5.73
C GLU A 97 -5.98 3.79 4.91
N LEU A 98 -5.36 2.77 5.51
CA LEU A 98 -5.13 1.48 4.85
C LEU A 98 -6.45 0.72 4.66
N LEU A 99 -7.32 0.68 5.67
CA LEU A 99 -8.62 0.03 5.60
C LEU A 99 -9.58 0.68 4.57
N GLU A 100 -9.45 1.99 4.35
CA GLU A 100 -10.26 2.73 3.37
C GLU A 100 -9.71 2.64 1.94
N ALA A 101 -8.53 2.04 1.74
CA ALA A 101 -7.88 2.01 0.45
C ALA A 101 -8.28 0.76 -0.37
N ASP A 102 -8.81 0.96 -1.58
CA ASP A 102 -8.98 -0.12 -2.56
C ASP A 102 -7.63 -0.53 -3.16
N THR A 103 -6.72 0.44 -3.27
CA THR A 103 -5.36 0.24 -3.80
C THR A 103 -4.35 0.96 -2.92
N VAL A 104 -3.27 0.26 -2.58
CA VAL A 104 -2.11 0.79 -1.85
C VAL A 104 -0.91 0.80 -2.78
N LEU A 105 -0.35 1.97 -3.03
CA LEU A 105 0.85 2.18 -3.81
C LEU A 105 2.00 2.54 -2.88
N ILE A 106 3.09 1.80 -2.93
CA ILE A 106 4.26 2.02 -2.08
C ILE A 106 5.50 2.24 -2.94
N GLY A 107 6.10 3.43 -2.84
CA GLY A 107 7.45 3.71 -3.32
C GLY A 107 8.47 3.26 -2.29
N ALA A 108 9.16 2.16 -2.59
CA ALA A 108 10.08 1.49 -1.69
C ALA A 108 11.51 1.41 -2.25
N PRO A 109 12.34 2.45 -2.07
CA PRO A 109 13.75 2.30 -2.38
C PRO A 109 14.39 1.27 -1.43
N MET A 110 15.30 0.45 -1.96
CA MET A 110 16.10 -0.45 -1.13
C MET A 110 17.21 0.34 -0.42
N TYR A 111 17.19 0.32 0.90
CA TYR A 111 18.27 0.84 1.75
C TYR A 111 18.87 -0.30 2.56
N ASN A 112 20.18 -0.49 2.44
CA ASN A 112 20.89 -1.56 3.16
C ASN A 112 20.19 -2.93 3.04
N TYR A 113 19.86 -3.31 1.79
CA TYR A 113 19.26 -4.60 1.41
C TYR A 113 17.80 -4.80 1.81
N SER A 114 17.13 -3.81 2.41
CA SER A 114 15.77 -3.92 2.90
C SER A 114 14.96 -2.63 2.67
N VAL A 115 13.83 -2.50 3.35
CA VAL A 115 12.99 -1.30 3.34
C VAL A 115 13.67 -0.14 4.08
N SER A 116 13.31 1.10 3.73
CA SER A 116 13.75 2.28 4.47
C SER A 116 13.23 2.26 5.91
N ALA A 117 13.95 2.91 6.84
CA ALA A 117 13.50 3.05 8.24
C ALA A 117 12.12 3.74 8.33
N ALA A 118 11.85 4.70 7.44
CA ALA A 118 10.57 5.40 7.39
C ALA A 118 9.40 4.45 7.03
N LEU A 119 9.61 3.56 6.03
CA LEU A 119 8.60 2.55 5.68
C LEU A 119 8.45 1.51 6.80
N LYS A 120 9.55 1.12 7.42
CA LYS A 120 9.50 0.16 8.55
C LYS A 120 8.73 0.73 9.74
N ALA A 121 8.93 2.00 10.08
CA ALA A 121 8.19 2.65 11.17
C ALA A 121 6.67 2.71 10.87
N TRP A 122 6.29 2.98 9.62
CA TRP A 122 4.88 2.92 9.20
C TRP A 122 4.33 1.50 9.33
N ILE A 123 5.04 0.50 8.81
CA ILE A 123 4.66 -0.93 8.92
C ILE A 123 4.49 -1.34 10.38
N ASP A 124 5.45 -1.00 11.24
CA ASP A 124 5.39 -1.36 12.66
C ASP A 124 4.15 -0.77 13.34
N ARG A 125 3.84 0.48 13.04
CA ARG A 125 2.74 1.17 13.69
C ARG A 125 1.36 0.68 13.23
N ILE A 126 1.20 0.35 11.95
CA ILE A 126 -0.07 -0.24 11.47
C ILE A 126 -0.26 -1.70 11.91
N SER A 127 0.82 -2.38 12.33
CA SER A 127 0.78 -3.77 12.83
C SER A 127 0.18 -3.87 14.24
N PHE A 128 -0.85 -3.06 14.52
CA PHE A 128 -1.52 -3.08 15.80
C PHE A 128 -2.44 -4.30 15.94
N PRO A 129 -2.52 -4.98 17.11
CA PRO A 129 -3.36 -6.15 17.29
C PRO A 129 -4.83 -5.92 16.90
N GLY A 130 -5.39 -6.85 16.11
CA GLY A 130 -6.78 -6.79 15.66
C GLY A 130 -7.07 -5.79 14.53
N ALA A 131 -6.08 -5.01 14.08
CA ALA A 131 -6.27 -3.92 13.11
C ALA A 131 -6.91 -4.35 11.80
N PHE A 132 -6.60 -5.55 11.31
CA PHE A 132 -7.01 -6.04 10.00
C PHE A 132 -7.89 -7.30 10.06
N THR A 133 -8.54 -7.51 11.21
CA THR A 133 -9.41 -8.66 11.44
C THR A 133 -10.84 -8.19 11.61
N ALA A 134 -11.77 -8.80 10.86
CA ALA A 134 -13.18 -8.48 10.95
C ALA A 134 -13.78 -8.93 12.28
N PRO A 135 -14.52 -8.06 13.00
CA PRO A 135 -15.17 -8.41 14.24
C PRO A 135 -16.15 -9.57 14.04
N GLY A 136 -16.05 -10.58 14.92
CA GLY A 136 -16.99 -11.71 14.96
C GLY A 136 -16.70 -12.87 14.01
N THR A 137 -16.10 -12.64 12.83
CA THR A 137 -15.74 -13.71 11.89
C THR A 137 -14.26 -14.08 11.96
N GLY A 138 -13.41 -13.16 12.35
CA GLY A 138 -11.96 -13.35 12.33
C GLY A 138 -11.33 -13.29 10.94
N ASP A 139 -12.11 -12.92 9.91
CA ASP A 139 -11.63 -12.83 8.53
C ASP A 139 -10.69 -11.63 8.32
N ASN A 140 -9.75 -11.79 7.41
CA ASN A 140 -8.86 -10.70 7.02
C ASN A 140 -9.58 -9.69 6.12
N VAL A 141 -9.62 -8.43 6.55
CA VAL A 141 -10.34 -7.35 5.84
C VAL A 141 -9.54 -6.78 4.66
N LEU A 142 -8.24 -7.09 4.54
CA LEU A 142 -7.38 -6.63 3.43
C LEU A 142 -7.34 -7.57 2.23
N ARG A 143 -8.13 -8.64 2.22
CA ARG A 143 -8.09 -9.68 1.18
C ARG A 143 -8.20 -9.12 -0.24
N ASP A 144 -9.10 -8.17 -0.44
CA ASP A 144 -9.41 -7.60 -1.75
C ASP A 144 -8.63 -6.31 -2.05
N THR A 145 -7.85 -5.83 -1.09
CA THR A 145 -6.97 -4.66 -1.27
C THR A 145 -5.88 -4.98 -2.29
N LYS A 146 -5.72 -4.12 -3.29
CA LYS A 146 -4.62 -4.22 -4.26
C LYS A 146 -3.38 -3.55 -3.71
N LEU A 147 -2.27 -4.28 -3.71
CA LEU A 147 -0.97 -3.76 -3.29
C LEU A 147 -0.04 -3.64 -4.51
N VAL A 148 0.49 -2.46 -4.74
CA VAL A 148 1.51 -2.17 -5.76
C VAL A 148 2.74 -1.62 -5.05
N VAL A 149 3.84 -2.37 -5.11
CA VAL A 149 5.13 -1.96 -4.56
C VAL A 149 6.08 -1.65 -5.71
N ILE A 150 6.57 -0.42 -5.75
CA ILE A 150 7.60 0.01 -6.69
C ILE A 150 8.93 0.02 -5.93
N SER A 151 9.72 -1.04 -6.16
CA SER A 151 11.03 -1.26 -5.56
C SER A 151 12.12 -0.68 -6.46
N THR A 152 12.98 0.19 -5.93
CA THR A 152 14.13 0.72 -6.67
C THR A 152 15.42 0.37 -5.96
N ARG A 153 16.42 -0.10 -6.71
CA ARG A 153 17.62 -0.74 -6.18
C ARG A 153 18.88 -0.24 -6.87
N GLY A 154 19.88 0.10 -6.06
CA GLY A 154 21.17 0.59 -6.57
C GLY A 154 21.96 -0.45 -7.36
N GLY A 155 21.82 -1.72 -7.00
CA GLY A 155 22.39 -2.90 -7.66
C GLY A 155 21.36 -3.79 -8.32
N ALA A 156 21.75 -4.99 -8.75
CA ALA A 156 20.90 -6.04 -9.31
C ALA A 156 20.67 -7.13 -8.26
N TYR A 157 19.40 -7.37 -7.91
CA TYR A 157 18.97 -8.33 -6.88
C TYR A 157 17.93 -9.33 -7.41
N ALA A 158 17.63 -9.28 -8.71
CA ALA A 158 16.71 -10.22 -9.32
C ALA A 158 17.26 -11.65 -9.28
N THR A 159 16.37 -12.62 -9.45
CA THR A 159 16.72 -14.04 -9.54
C THR A 159 17.80 -14.28 -10.60
N GLY A 160 18.84 -15.03 -10.22
CA GLY A 160 20.01 -15.32 -11.06
C GLY A 160 21.11 -14.27 -11.00
N THR A 161 20.96 -13.18 -10.23
CA THR A 161 22.05 -12.22 -10.00
C THR A 161 22.90 -12.61 -8.78
N PRO A 162 24.19 -12.18 -8.74
CA PRO A 162 25.06 -12.49 -7.60
C PRO A 162 24.55 -11.97 -6.25
N GLN A 163 23.68 -10.96 -6.25
CA GLN A 163 23.14 -10.34 -5.02
C GLN A 163 21.70 -10.79 -4.70
N GLU A 164 21.15 -11.77 -5.41
CA GLU A 164 19.81 -12.29 -5.14
C GLU A 164 19.59 -12.64 -3.67
N ALA A 165 20.56 -13.32 -3.04
CA ALA A 165 20.47 -13.72 -1.63
C ALA A 165 20.46 -12.54 -0.64
N CYS A 166 20.77 -11.34 -1.10
CA CYS A 166 20.75 -10.11 -0.29
C CYS A 166 19.43 -9.32 -0.47
N ASP A 167 18.46 -9.84 -1.23
CA ASP A 167 17.13 -9.22 -1.29
C ASP A 167 16.30 -9.57 -0.06
N PHE A 168 16.37 -8.74 0.96
CA PHE A 168 15.48 -8.80 2.12
C PHE A 168 14.30 -7.84 2.01
N GLN A 169 14.13 -7.14 0.89
CA GLN A 169 13.08 -6.16 0.71
C GLN A 169 11.78 -6.79 0.18
N ILE A 170 11.80 -7.37 -1.01
CA ILE A 170 10.58 -7.97 -1.61
C ILE A 170 10.09 -9.17 -0.80
N PRO A 171 10.94 -10.12 -0.40
CA PRO A 171 10.49 -11.24 0.44
C PRO A 171 9.84 -10.78 1.75
N TYR A 172 10.42 -9.76 2.41
CA TYR A 172 9.85 -9.18 3.63
C TYR A 172 8.47 -8.55 3.38
N LEU A 173 8.34 -7.66 2.39
CA LEU A 173 7.07 -6.99 2.10
C LEU A 173 5.99 -7.98 1.67
N ARG A 174 6.35 -8.97 0.85
CA ARG A 174 5.42 -10.04 0.44
C ARG A 174 4.92 -10.83 1.64
N ALA A 175 5.82 -11.31 2.48
CA ALA A 175 5.47 -12.08 3.67
C ALA A 175 4.64 -11.25 4.67
N TYR A 176 4.96 -9.96 4.82
CA TYR A 176 4.22 -9.06 5.69
C TYR A 176 2.77 -8.89 5.22
N PHE A 177 2.55 -8.48 3.97
CA PHE A 177 1.20 -8.22 3.48
C PHE A 177 0.37 -9.49 3.29
N ASP A 178 1.00 -10.62 2.93
CA ASP A 178 0.35 -11.94 2.95
C ASP A 178 -0.15 -12.28 4.36
N ARG A 179 0.68 -12.08 5.37
CA ARG A 179 0.30 -12.28 6.78
C ARG A 179 -0.81 -11.34 7.24
N GLN A 180 -0.89 -10.13 6.68
CA GLN A 180 -1.99 -9.20 6.94
C GLN A 180 -3.25 -9.52 6.11
N GLY A 181 -3.21 -10.55 5.29
CA GLY A 181 -4.36 -11.11 4.58
C GLY A 181 -4.58 -10.58 3.17
N VAL A 182 -3.67 -9.77 2.61
CA VAL A 182 -3.75 -9.37 1.20
C VAL A 182 -3.57 -10.60 0.32
N ALA A 183 -4.51 -10.88 -0.58
CA ALA A 183 -4.42 -12.04 -1.46
C ALA A 183 -3.19 -11.95 -2.39
N ALA A 184 -2.51 -13.07 -2.61
CA ALA A 184 -1.27 -13.12 -3.43
C ALA A 184 -1.48 -12.54 -4.84
N ASP A 185 -2.65 -12.80 -5.45
CA ASP A 185 -3.01 -12.29 -6.77
C ASP A 185 -3.24 -10.76 -6.79
N ASN A 186 -3.45 -10.14 -5.63
CA ASN A 186 -3.60 -8.71 -5.48
C ASN A 186 -2.27 -7.99 -5.22
N MET A 187 -1.16 -8.71 -5.04
CA MET A 187 0.16 -8.12 -4.81
C MET A 187 0.96 -8.02 -6.11
N ARG A 188 1.44 -6.83 -6.43
CA ARG A 188 2.35 -6.57 -7.58
C ARG A 188 3.60 -5.88 -7.10
N PHE A 189 4.75 -6.42 -7.50
CA PHE A 189 6.08 -5.88 -7.17
C PHE A 189 6.80 -5.53 -8.47
N ILE A 190 7.02 -4.25 -8.70
CA ILE A 190 7.70 -3.71 -9.88
C ILE A 190 9.08 -3.25 -9.44
N SER A 191 10.14 -3.73 -10.10
CA SER A 191 11.52 -3.41 -9.74
C SER A 191 12.22 -2.58 -10.82
N ALA A 192 12.91 -1.50 -10.39
CA ALA A 192 13.91 -0.82 -11.20
C ALA A 192 15.28 -1.02 -10.54
N GLU A 193 16.17 -1.74 -11.22
CA GLU A 193 17.48 -2.12 -10.72
C GLU A 193 18.60 -1.27 -11.32
N MET A 194 19.80 -1.35 -10.73
CA MET A 194 21.01 -0.64 -11.16
C MET A 194 20.84 0.89 -11.19
N THR A 195 19.96 1.46 -10.35
CA THR A 195 19.65 2.90 -10.34
C THR A 195 20.84 3.79 -9.98
N MET A 196 21.94 3.22 -9.49
CA MET A 196 23.18 3.91 -9.18
C MET A 196 24.20 3.92 -10.36
N ALA A 197 23.90 3.26 -11.49
CA ALA A 197 24.84 3.10 -12.59
C ALA A 197 25.27 4.42 -13.25
N ASP A 198 24.41 5.44 -13.23
CA ASP A 198 24.76 6.77 -13.73
C ASP A 198 25.51 7.64 -12.73
N LEU A 199 25.40 7.33 -11.44
CA LEU A 199 25.96 8.13 -10.35
C LEU A 199 27.34 7.62 -9.90
N VAL A 200 27.56 6.31 -10.00
CA VAL A 200 28.75 5.65 -9.45
C VAL A 200 29.68 5.22 -10.57
N PRO A 201 30.91 5.78 -10.69
CA PRO A 201 31.80 5.54 -11.84
C PRO A 201 32.12 4.06 -12.12
N HIS A 202 32.34 3.24 -11.09
CA HIS A 202 32.64 1.81 -11.28
C HIS A 202 31.41 0.97 -11.74
N LEU A 203 30.19 1.53 -11.69
CA LEU A 203 28.98 0.91 -12.20
C LEU A 203 28.62 1.36 -13.64
N ALA A 204 29.43 2.23 -14.25
CA ALA A 204 29.15 2.80 -15.57
C ALA A 204 28.92 1.76 -16.69
N SER A 205 29.57 0.60 -16.61
CA SER A 205 29.35 -0.52 -17.55
C SER A 205 27.92 -1.10 -17.50
N PHE A 206 27.19 -0.88 -16.42
CA PHE A 206 25.83 -1.35 -16.23
C PHE A 206 24.74 -0.34 -16.67
N ARG A 207 25.09 0.83 -17.19
CA ARG A 207 24.13 1.84 -17.69
C ARG A 207 23.11 1.29 -18.69
N PRO A 208 23.48 0.44 -19.67
CA PRO A 208 22.49 -0.15 -20.56
C PRO A 208 21.47 -1.01 -19.84
N SER A 209 21.90 -1.81 -18.87
CA SER A 209 21.01 -2.65 -18.03
C SER A 209 20.12 -1.80 -17.15
N ALA A 210 20.63 -0.72 -16.55
CA ALA A 210 19.86 0.25 -15.76
C ALA A 210 18.76 0.90 -16.61
N ALA A 211 19.11 1.39 -17.81
CA ALA A 211 18.16 2.00 -18.74
C ALA A 211 17.05 1.02 -19.15
N SER A 212 17.42 -0.23 -19.47
CA SER A 212 16.45 -1.29 -19.81
C SER A 212 15.53 -1.62 -18.63
N SER A 213 16.08 -1.77 -17.42
CA SER A 213 15.30 -2.04 -16.21
C SER A 213 14.32 -0.91 -15.90
N LEU A 214 14.77 0.34 -15.98
CA LEU A 214 13.90 1.51 -15.77
C LEU A 214 12.81 1.62 -16.83
N ALA A 215 13.11 1.34 -18.10
CA ALA A 215 12.13 1.36 -19.18
C ALA A 215 11.06 0.27 -18.97
N ALA A 216 11.46 -0.94 -18.59
CA ALA A 216 10.55 -2.04 -18.26
C ALA A 216 9.64 -1.66 -17.08
N ALA A 217 10.21 -1.12 -16.00
CA ALA A 217 9.45 -0.68 -14.84
C ALA A 217 8.43 0.42 -15.19
N ARG A 218 8.79 1.40 -16.02
CA ARG A 218 7.87 2.44 -16.49
C ARG A 218 6.72 1.86 -17.32
N ALA A 219 7.00 0.92 -18.21
CA ALA A 219 5.98 0.26 -19.02
C ALA A 219 5.00 -0.53 -18.15
N GLU A 220 5.50 -1.30 -17.18
CA GLU A 220 4.68 -2.08 -16.25
C GLU A 220 3.83 -1.19 -15.33
N VAL A 221 4.41 -0.12 -14.79
CA VAL A 221 3.71 0.90 -13.99
C VAL A 221 2.55 1.50 -14.79
N THR A 222 2.79 1.90 -16.04
CA THR A 222 1.77 2.49 -16.90
C THR A 222 0.66 1.49 -17.23
N ALA A 223 1.02 0.26 -17.59
CA ALA A 223 0.06 -0.80 -17.91
C ALA A 223 -0.83 -1.11 -16.69
N LEU A 224 -0.23 -1.29 -15.51
CA LEU A 224 -0.96 -1.61 -14.29
C LEU A 224 -1.89 -0.47 -13.85
N ALA A 225 -1.42 0.79 -13.93
CA ALA A 225 -2.22 1.96 -13.58
C ALA A 225 -3.39 2.21 -14.55
N SER A 226 -3.32 1.65 -15.77
CA SER A 226 -4.34 1.78 -16.80
C SER A 226 -5.45 0.73 -16.71
N ILE A 227 -5.35 -0.26 -15.82
CA ILE A 227 -6.37 -1.30 -15.66
C ILE A 227 -7.65 -0.68 -15.10
N GLN A 228 -8.71 -0.66 -15.92
CA GLN A 228 -10.03 -0.24 -15.45
C GLN A 228 -10.63 -1.34 -14.55
N PRO A 229 -11.32 -0.97 -13.47
CA PRO A 229 -12.11 -1.95 -12.72
C PRO A 229 -13.22 -2.49 -13.62
N PRO A 230 -13.69 -3.72 -13.38
CA PRO A 230 -14.90 -4.19 -14.01
C PRO A 230 -16.03 -3.17 -13.73
N ARG A 231 -16.78 -2.81 -14.79
CA ARG A 231 -17.95 -1.93 -14.61
C ARG A 231 -18.86 -2.58 -13.58
N PRO A 232 -19.44 -1.80 -12.63
CA PRO A 232 -20.51 -2.31 -11.80
C PRO A 232 -21.56 -2.93 -12.73
N VAL A 233 -21.94 -4.17 -12.47
CA VAL A 233 -23.11 -4.78 -13.13
C VAL A 233 -24.28 -3.92 -12.73
N GLU A 234 -24.88 -3.20 -13.70
CA GLU A 234 -26.13 -2.47 -13.45
C GLU A 234 -27.13 -3.45 -12.87
N SER A 235 -27.56 -3.19 -11.65
CA SER A 235 -28.64 -3.95 -11.05
C SER A 235 -29.83 -3.87 -12.00
N PRO A 236 -30.50 -4.99 -12.34
CA PRO A 236 -31.62 -4.97 -13.21
C PRO A 236 -32.66 -3.97 -12.65
N GLN A 237 -33.09 -3.04 -13.49
CA GLN A 237 -34.10 -2.06 -13.08
C GLN A 237 -35.34 -2.83 -12.59
N PRO A 238 -35.96 -2.40 -11.48
CA PRO A 238 -37.19 -3.04 -11.00
C PRO A 238 -38.22 -2.97 -12.10
N VAL A 239 -38.71 -4.14 -12.51
CA VAL A 239 -39.78 -4.26 -13.49
C VAL A 239 -41.01 -3.48 -12.96
N GLN A 240 -41.40 -2.44 -13.67
CA GLN A 240 -42.59 -1.67 -13.31
C GLN A 240 -43.80 -2.61 -13.29
N PRO A 241 -44.65 -2.59 -12.25
CA PRO A 241 -45.81 -3.41 -12.21
C PRO A 241 -46.78 -2.99 -13.35
N VAL A 242 -47.13 -3.96 -14.16
CA VAL A 242 -48.14 -3.79 -15.23
C VAL A 242 -49.46 -3.37 -14.57
N GLN A 243 -49.94 -2.17 -14.87
CA GLN A 243 -51.26 -1.72 -14.41
C GLN A 243 -52.33 -2.61 -15.01
N PRO A 244 -53.26 -3.14 -14.20
CA PRO A 244 -54.39 -3.92 -14.74
C PRO A 244 -55.27 -3.02 -15.60
N ALA A 245 -55.61 -3.50 -16.80
CA ALA A 245 -56.52 -2.82 -17.71
C ALA A 245 -57.88 -2.62 -17.03
N VAL A 246 -58.34 -1.36 -16.94
CA VAL A 246 -59.70 -1.00 -16.49
C VAL A 246 -60.66 -1.54 -17.54
N ARG A 247 -61.47 -2.56 -17.17
CA ARG A 247 -62.60 -3.02 -17.99
C ARG A 247 -63.63 -1.92 -17.96
N ALA A 248 -63.93 -1.35 -19.12
CA ALA A 248 -65.15 -0.57 -19.31
C ALA A 248 -66.37 -1.52 -19.27
N THR A 249 -67.29 -1.26 -18.38
CA THR A 249 -68.60 -1.93 -18.33
C THR A 249 -69.62 -1.14 -19.19
N PRO A 250 -70.54 -1.83 -19.87
CA PRO A 250 -71.47 -1.22 -20.82
C PRO A 250 -72.59 -0.34 -20.17
#